data_7d18c12bc32575e771ce6c4246cb1c49
#
_entry.id   7d18c12bc32575e771ce6c4246cb1c49
#
_cell.length_a   1.000
_cell.length_b   1.000
_cell.length_c   1.000
_cell.angle_alpha   90.00
_cell.angle_beta   90.00
_cell.angle_gamma   90.00
#
_symmetry.space_group_name_H-M   'P 1'
#
loop_
_entity.id
_entity.type
_entity.pdbx_description
1 polymer ?
#
loop_
_entity_poly.entity_id
_entity_poly.type
_entity_poly.pdbx_seq_one_letter_code
_entity_poly.pdbx_strand_id
1 'polypeptide(L)'
;MTESQQDPLFWEILSLCRPVSEYEVETNAAVIRLSQEEDDVIFRFEDTLADLLSLLNKPYFIHSFTQKNIGHDDSFLYARCTAMIHGVDFFKRVLEGKEKDFWANESEGVLYIAKEAWARKHRSDVEHFPHSSKNALYL
;
A
#
# COMPACT_ATOMS: atom_id res chain seq x y z
N MET A 1 10.52 -10.52 -12.03
CA MET A 1 9.48 -9.72 -11.39
C MET A 1 8.26 -10.58 -11.10
N THR A 2 7.67 -10.46 -9.93
CA THR A 2 6.47 -11.23 -9.59
C THR A 2 5.25 -10.69 -10.35
N GLU A 3 4.19 -11.50 -10.41
CA GLU A 3 2.92 -11.08 -11.02
C GLU A 3 2.37 -9.81 -10.36
N SER A 4 2.42 -9.74 -9.03
CA SER A 4 1.96 -8.56 -8.28
C SER A 4 2.74 -7.29 -8.65
N GLN A 5 4.05 -7.41 -8.84
CA GLN A 5 4.89 -6.27 -9.23
C GLN A 5 4.57 -5.76 -10.64
N GLN A 6 3.94 -6.60 -11.48
CA GLN A 6 3.67 -6.29 -12.87
C GLN A 6 2.21 -5.88 -13.14
N ASP A 7 1.38 -5.76 -12.11
CA ASP A 7 -0.03 -5.41 -12.28
C ASP A 7 -0.16 -3.92 -12.62
N PRO A 8 -0.42 -3.55 -13.90
CA PRO A 8 -0.47 -2.15 -14.29
C PRO A 8 -1.60 -1.37 -13.64
N LEU A 9 -2.76 -2.01 -13.44
CA LEU A 9 -3.90 -1.33 -12.82
C LEU A 9 -3.61 -0.98 -11.36
N PHE A 10 -2.95 -1.88 -10.63
CA PHE A 10 -2.56 -1.61 -9.25
C PHE A 10 -1.72 -0.33 -9.17
N TRP A 11 -0.69 -0.23 -10.01
CA TRP A 11 0.20 0.93 -10.00
C TRP A 11 -0.48 2.19 -10.51
N GLU A 12 -1.38 2.07 -11.49
CA GLU A 12 -2.18 3.18 -11.97
C GLU A 12 -3.01 3.78 -10.83
N ILE A 13 -3.68 2.92 -10.06
CA ILE A 13 -4.50 3.38 -8.93
C ILE A 13 -3.64 4.05 -7.88
N LEU A 14 -2.51 3.44 -7.51
CA LEU A 14 -1.62 4.04 -6.51
C LEU A 14 -1.03 5.37 -6.98
N SER A 15 -0.86 5.56 -8.28
CA SER A 15 -0.33 6.81 -8.82
C SER A 15 -1.25 8.00 -8.56
N LEU A 16 -2.51 7.75 -8.21
CA LEU A 16 -3.48 8.78 -7.88
C LEU A 16 -3.38 9.23 -6.42
N CYS A 17 -2.63 8.52 -5.60
CA CYS A 17 -2.37 8.91 -4.22
C CYS A 17 -1.35 10.06 -4.20
N ARG A 18 -1.54 10.98 -3.26
CA ARG A 18 -0.63 12.13 -3.11
C ARG A 18 -0.19 12.30 -1.66
N PRO A 19 1.12 12.37 -1.40
CA PRO A 19 1.59 12.70 -0.06
C PRO A 19 1.16 14.12 0.30
N VAL A 20 0.57 14.28 1.48
CA VAL A 20 0.15 15.58 2.01
C VAL A 20 1.17 16.08 3.02
N SER A 21 1.71 15.17 3.82
CA SER A 21 2.74 15.45 4.83
C SER A 21 3.56 14.17 5.05
N GLU A 22 4.49 14.23 5.99
CA GLU A 22 5.32 13.06 6.34
C GLU A 22 4.47 11.87 6.83
N TYR A 23 3.28 12.13 7.38
CA TYR A 23 2.47 11.10 8.02
C TYR A 23 1.09 10.95 7.39
N GLU A 24 0.84 11.60 6.26
CA GLU A 24 -0.49 11.59 5.67
C GLU A 24 -0.42 11.49 4.15
N VAL A 25 -1.29 10.65 3.58
CA VAL A 25 -1.44 10.50 2.14
C VAL A 25 -2.91 10.72 1.78
N GLU A 26 -3.15 11.47 0.69
CA GLU A 26 -4.50 11.66 0.13
C GLU A 26 -4.80 10.53 -0.85
N THR A 27 -5.86 9.77 -0.59
CA THR A 27 -6.20 8.58 -1.37
C THR A 27 -7.55 8.67 -2.07
N ASN A 28 -8.27 9.78 -1.96
CA ASN A 28 -9.63 9.87 -2.45
C ASN A 28 -9.77 9.56 -3.94
N ALA A 29 -8.87 10.08 -4.78
CA ALA A 29 -8.90 9.82 -6.21
C ALA A 29 -8.68 8.33 -6.52
N ALA A 30 -7.79 7.68 -5.78
CA ALA A 30 -7.54 6.24 -5.92
C ALA A 30 -8.78 5.43 -5.54
N VAL A 31 -9.45 5.79 -4.44
CA VAL A 31 -10.67 5.13 -3.99
C VAL A 31 -11.77 5.25 -5.05
N ILE A 32 -11.99 6.45 -5.56
CA ILE A 32 -13.01 6.68 -6.59
C ILE A 32 -12.72 5.83 -7.83
N ARG A 33 -11.47 5.84 -8.29
CA ARG A 33 -11.08 5.08 -9.49
C ARG A 33 -11.29 3.58 -9.30
N LEU A 34 -10.83 3.03 -8.17
CA LEU A 34 -10.98 1.60 -7.91
C LEU A 34 -12.44 1.20 -7.72
N SER A 35 -13.28 2.09 -7.17
CA SER A 35 -14.71 1.82 -6.96
C SER A 35 -15.48 1.60 -8.27
N GLN A 36 -14.90 1.96 -9.41
CA GLN A 36 -15.49 1.78 -10.72
C GLN A 36 -15.24 0.39 -11.30
N GLU A 37 -14.43 -0.40 -10.64
CA GLU A 37 -14.06 -1.74 -11.11
C GLU A 37 -14.98 -2.81 -10.53
N GLU A 38 -14.92 -4.03 -11.13
CA GLU A 38 -15.63 -5.18 -10.60
C GLU A 38 -15.07 -5.56 -9.23
N ASP A 39 -15.89 -6.22 -8.41
CA ASP A 39 -15.47 -6.61 -7.07
C ASP A 39 -14.20 -7.48 -7.08
N ASP A 40 -14.08 -8.38 -8.06
CA ASP A 40 -12.88 -9.22 -8.20
C ASP A 40 -11.61 -8.39 -8.34
N VAL A 41 -11.70 -7.26 -9.04
CA VAL A 41 -10.56 -6.36 -9.23
C VAL A 41 -10.22 -5.65 -7.92
N ILE A 42 -11.25 -5.22 -7.17
CA ILE A 42 -11.05 -4.60 -5.86
C ILE A 42 -10.36 -5.58 -4.91
N PHE A 43 -10.80 -6.83 -4.88
CA PHE A 43 -10.19 -7.86 -4.04
C PHE A 43 -8.74 -8.15 -4.47
N ARG A 44 -8.49 -8.19 -5.78
CA ARG A 44 -7.12 -8.39 -6.30
C ARG A 44 -6.20 -7.23 -5.93
N PHE A 45 -6.73 -6.00 -5.91
CA PHE A 45 -5.94 -4.86 -5.45
C PHE A 45 -5.46 -5.06 -4.02
N GLU A 46 -6.35 -5.51 -3.12
CA GLU A 46 -6.00 -5.79 -1.73
C GLU A 46 -4.93 -6.90 -1.65
N ASP A 47 -5.09 -7.96 -2.42
CA ASP A 47 -4.14 -9.07 -2.41
C ASP A 47 -2.77 -8.63 -2.93
N THR A 48 -2.75 -7.85 -4.00
CA THR A 48 -1.50 -7.33 -4.57
C THR A 48 -0.79 -6.43 -3.56
N LEU A 49 -1.53 -5.54 -2.89
CA LEU A 49 -0.95 -4.68 -1.86
C LEU A 49 -0.31 -5.51 -0.75
N ALA A 50 -1.02 -6.52 -0.25
CA ALA A 50 -0.52 -7.37 0.82
C ALA A 50 0.74 -8.12 0.38
N ASP A 51 0.76 -8.65 -0.84
CA ASP A 51 1.93 -9.36 -1.38
C ASP A 51 3.15 -8.45 -1.45
N LEU A 52 2.98 -7.22 -1.96
CA LEU A 52 4.08 -6.29 -2.10
C LEU A 52 4.58 -5.79 -0.74
N LEU A 53 3.68 -5.52 0.20
CA LEU A 53 4.06 -5.13 1.56
C LEU A 53 4.86 -6.25 2.23
N SER A 54 4.48 -7.50 2.01
CA SER A 54 5.19 -8.63 2.61
C SER A 54 6.60 -8.79 2.07
N LEU A 55 6.86 -8.39 0.83
CA LEU A 55 8.22 -8.40 0.27
C LEU A 55 9.16 -7.48 1.04
N LEU A 56 8.64 -6.43 1.63
CA LEU A 56 9.42 -5.47 2.43
C LEU A 56 9.48 -5.85 3.91
N ASN A 57 8.82 -6.90 4.34
CA ASN A 57 8.84 -7.35 5.73
C ASN A 57 10.00 -8.34 5.94
N LYS A 58 11.22 -7.84 5.76
CA LYS A 58 12.46 -8.63 5.85
C LYS A 58 13.44 -7.92 6.79
N PRO A 59 14.36 -8.67 7.44
CA PRO A 59 15.33 -8.08 8.38
C PRO A 59 16.12 -6.90 7.81
N TYR A 60 16.49 -6.96 6.54
CA TYR A 60 17.22 -5.85 5.91
C TYR A 60 16.41 -4.55 5.95
N PHE A 61 15.12 -4.63 5.61
CA PHE A 61 14.27 -3.43 5.56
C PHE A 61 13.89 -2.95 6.95
N ILE A 62 13.67 -3.89 7.88
CA ILE A 62 13.42 -3.54 9.29
C ILE A 62 14.62 -2.77 9.83
N HIS A 63 15.83 -3.24 9.56
CA HIS A 63 17.04 -2.56 10.00
C HIS A 63 17.16 -1.18 9.39
N SER A 64 16.92 -1.06 8.08
CA SER A 64 16.96 0.21 7.37
C SER A 64 15.96 1.22 7.95
N PHE A 65 14.74 0.74 8.27
CA PHE A 65 13.72 1.56 8.91
C PHE A 65 14.18 2.06 10.28
N THR A 66 14.73 1.17 11.12
CA THR A 66 15.14 1.54 12.48
C THR A 66 16.27 2.55 12.52
N GLN A 67 17.08 2.64 11.46
CA GLN A 67 18.12 3.67 11.35
C GLN A 67 17.53 5.08 11.24
N LYS A 68 16.29 5.20 10.77
CA LYS A 68 15.62 6.48 10.51
C LYS A 68 14.58 6.83 11.57
N ASN A 69 14.12 5.87 12.36
CA ASN A 69 12.95 6.05 13.22
C ASN A 69 13.12 5.41 14.58
N ILE A 70 12.48 6.03 15.58
CA ILE A 70 12.18 5.40 16.85
C ILE A 70 10.77 4.86 16.67
N GLY A 71 10.63 3.54 16.43
CA GLY A 71 9.39 2.95 15.95
C GLY A 71 8.26 2.91 16.97
N HIS A 72 7.05 3.09 16.49
CA HIS A 72 5.81 2.62 17.08
C HIS A 72 5.46 1.28 16.43
N ASP A 73 4.57 0.50 17.04
CA ASP A 73 4.25 -0.84 16.55
C ASP A 73 3.85 -0.88 15.08
N ASP A 74 3.06 0.10 14.62
CA ASP A 74 2.54 0.13 13.25
C ASP A 74 3.36 1.00 12.29
N SER A 75 4.35 1.72 12.79
CA SER A 75 5.10 2.68 11.96
C SER A 75 5.83 2.02 10.80
N PHE A 76 6.38 0.83 11.00
CA PHE A 76 7.06 0.11 9.93
C PHE A 76 6.08 -0.28 8.82
N LEU A 77 4.87 -0.71 9.18
CA LEU A 77 3.83 -1.01 8.19
C LEU A 77 3.48 0.23 7.37
N TYR A 78 3.26 1.36 8.05
CA TYR A 78 2.88 2.61 7.37
C TYR A 78 4.02 3.16 6.51
N ALA A 79 5.25 2.99 6.93
CA ALA A 79 6.41 3.38 6.13
C ALA A 79 6.56 2.51 4.88
N ARG A 80 6.26 1.21 4.98
CA ARG A 80 6.25 0.34 3.80
C ARG A 80 5.21 0.79 2.77
N CYS A 81 4.07 1.31 3.23
CA CYS A 81 3.07 1.87 2.32
C CYS A 81 3.64 3.04 1.51
N THR A 82 4.53 3.84 2.10
CA THR A 82 5.17 4.95 1.38
C THR A 82 6.00 4.46 0.19
N ALA A 83 6.59 3.26 0.28
CA ALA A 83 7.36 2.69 -0.81
C ALA A 83 6.51 2.42 -2.05
N MET A 84 5.19 2.33 -1.90
CA MET A 84 4.28 1.99 -2.99
C MET A 84 3.82 3.20 -3.79
N ILE A 85 3.68 4.37 -3.14
CA ILE A 85 2.99 5.51 -3.77
C ILE A 85 3.85 6.28 -4.77
N HIS A 86 5.13 5.96 -4.86
CA HIS A 86 6.04 6.63 -5.79
C HIS A 86 6.25 5.87 -7.10
N GLY A 87 5.46 4.81 -7.33
CA GLY A 87 5.48 4.07 -8.58
C GLY A 87 6.34 2.82 -8.55
N VAL A 88 6.19 2.02 -9.61
CA VAL A 88 6.84 0.70 -9.68
C VAL A 88 8.35 0.80 -9.77
N ASP A 89 8.88 1.80 -10.46
CA ASP A 89 10.34 1.93 -10.58
C ASP A 89 10.97 2.29 -9.24
N PHE A 90 10.30 3.17 -8.46
CA PHE A 90 10.74 3.48 -7.12
C PHE A 90 10.70 2.24 -6.24
N PHE A 91 9.62 1.47 -6.30
CA PHE A 91 9.49 0.24 -5.53
C PHE A 91 10.60 -0.76 -5.83
N LYS A 92 10.96 -0.90 -7.12
CA LYS A 92 12.07 -1.76 -7.51
C LYS A 92 13.40 -1.30 -6.89
N ARG A 93 13.63 0.01 -6.85
CA ARG A 93 14.84 0.55 -6.21
C ARG A 93 14.84 0.31 -4.71
N VAL A 94 13.66 0.38 -4.07
CA VAL A 94 13.53 0.03 -2.64
C VAL A 94 13.94 -1.43 -2.43
N LEU A 95 13.45 -2.34 -3.26
CA LEU A 95 13.80 -3.77 -3.16
C LEU A 95 15.30 -4.00 -3.34
N GLU A 96 15.96 -3.18 -4.14
CA GLU A 96 17.41 -3.26 -4.37
C GLU A 96 18.23 -2.55 -3.29
N GLY A 97 17.59 -1.94 -2.31
CA GLY A 97 18.27 -1.21 -1.24
C GLY A 97 18.78 0.17 -1.64
N LYS A 98 18.31 0.71 -2.77
CA LYS A 98 18.81 1.98 -3.32
C LYS A 98 18.05 3.20 -2.83
N GLU A 99 16.91 3.01 -2.18
CA GLU A 99 16.09 4.10 -1.64
C GLU A 99 15.89 3.85 -0.15
N LYS A 100 16.18 4.85 0.68
CA LYS A 100 16.11 4.72 2.14
C LYS A 100 15.45 5.90 2.83
N ASP A 101 15.43 7.07 2.21
CA ASP A 101 14.90 8.27 2.87
C ASP A 101 13.40 8.20 3.10
N PHE A 102 12.67 7.46 2.27
CA PHE A 102 11.22 7.30 2.41
C PHE A 102 10.80 6.66 3.74
N TRP A 103 11.71 5.93 4.41
CA TRP A 103 11.40 5.29 5.70
C TRP A 103 10.97 6.28 6.78
N ALA A 104 11.27 7.57 6.61
CA ALA A 104 10.85 8.61 7.55
C ALA A 104 9.37 9.00 7.37
N ASN A 105 8.71 8.56 6.31
CA ASN A 105 7.34 8.94 5.97
C ASN A 105 6.39 7.77 6.20
N GLU A 106 5.11 8.08 6.49
CA GLU A 106 4.07 7.09 6.71
C GLU A 106 2.88 7.38 5.80
N SER A 107 2.28 6.32 5.26
CA SER A 107 1.16 6.43 4.31
C SER A 107 0.07 5.40 4.65
N GLU A 108 -0.40 5.43 5.89
CA GLU A 108 -1.39 4.47 6.40
C GLU A 108 -2.62 4.38 5.51
N GLY A 109 -3.08 5.49 4.93
CA GLY A 109 -4.30 5.52 4.12
C GLY A 109 -4.31 4.52 2.97
N VAL A 110 -3.15 4.14 2.47
CA VAL A 110 -3.04 3.15 1.39
C VAL A 110 -3.70 1.81 1.79
N LEU A 111 -3.63 1.45 3.06
CA LEU A 111 -4.19 0.19 3.57
C LEU A 111 -5.70 0.11 3.44
N TYR A 112 -6.39 1.24 3.29
CA TYR A 112 -7.85 1.29 3.32
C TYR A 112 -8.47 1.52 1.95
N ILE A 113 -7.67 1.65 0.89
CA ILE A 113 -8.16 2.00 -0.45
C ILE A 113 -9.19 0.97 -0.93
N ALA A 114 -8.87 -0.33 -0.83
CA ALA A 114 -9.77 -1.37 -1.33
C ALA A 114 -11.10 -1.40 -0.58
N LYS A 115 -11.06 -1.37 0.76
CA LYS A 115 -12.30 -1.43 1.54
C LYS A 115 -13.15 -0.17 1.37
N GLU A 116 -12.52 0.98 1.23
CA GLU A 116 -13.25 2.23 0.97
C GLU A 116 -13.85 2.26 -0.43
N ALA A 117 -13.13 1.72 -1.43
CA ALA A 117 -13.64 1.60 -2.80
C ALA A 117 -14.85 0.67 -2.85
N TRP A 118 -14.77 -0.48 -2.18
CA TRP A 118 -15.87 -1.42 -2.10
C TRP A 118 -17.09 -0.80 -1.39
N ALA A 119 -16.86 -0.16 -0.25
CA ALA A 119 -17.94 0.49 0.50
C ALA A 119 -18.61 1.58 -0.32
N ARG A 120 -17.84 2.39 -1.05
CA ARG A 120 -18.37 3.42 -1.93
C ARG A 120 -19.23 2.82 -3.04
N LYS A 121 -18.74 1.77 -3.69
CA LYS A 121 -19.45 1.10 -4.79
C LYS A 121 -20.77 0.52 -4.33
N HIS A 122 -20.80 -0.11 -3.16
CA HIS A 122 -21.97 -0.81 -2.63
C HIS A 122 -22.82 0.04 -1.67
N ARG A 123 -22.44 1.28 -1.44
CA ARG A 123 -23.11 2.18 -0.49
C ARG A 123 -23.25 1.52 0.88
N SER A 124 -22.15 0.93 1.33
CA SER A 124 -22.06 0.16 2.57
C SER A 124 -20.94 0.71 3.45
N ASP A 125 -20.81 0.15 4.64
CA ASP A 125 -19.71 0.50 5.55
C ASP A 125 -18.46 -0.31 5.23
N VAL A 126 -17.28 0.26 5.50
CA VAL A 126 -16.00 -0.44 5.29
C VAL A 126 -15.89 -1.72 6.11
N GLU A 127 -16.60 -1.78 7.24
CA GLU A 127 -16.61 -2.95 8.11
C GLU A 127 -17.22 -4.19 7.44
N HIS A 128 -18.05 -3.97 6.42
CA HIS A 128 -18.69 -5.07 5.68
C HIS A 128 -17.85 -5.58 4.52
N PHE A 129 -16.65 -5.05 4.33
CA PHE A 129 -15.75 -5.49 3.25
C PHE A 129 -15.53 -7.00 3.37
N PRO A 130 -15.93 -7.80 2.35
CA PRO A 130 -16.04 -9.25 2.49
C PRO A 130 -14.73 -10.01 2.23
N HIS A 131 -13.65 -9.31 1.89
CA HIS A 131 -12.40 -9.93 1.46
C HIS A 131 -11.29 -9.73 2.48
N SER A 132 -10.46 -10.75 2.64
CA SER A 132 -9.27 -10.69 3.48
C SER A 132 -8.14 -11.38 2.73
N SER A 133 -7.01 -10.69 2.57
CA SER A 133 -5.86 -11.26 1.89
C SER A 133 -5.21 -12.35 2.74
N LYS A 134 -4.66 -13.38 2.08
CA LYS A 134 -3.91 -14.44 2.74
C LYS A 134 -2.68 -13.91 3.47
N ASN A 135 -2.14 -12.79 3.00
CA ASN A 135 -0.93 -12.19 3.56
C ASN A 135 -1.24 -11.07 4.58
N ALA A 136 -2.52 -10.87 4.93
CA ALA A 136 -2.93 -9.78 5.82
C ALA A 136 -2.23 -9.85 7.19
N LEU A 137 -1.92 -11.05 7.67
CA LEU A 137 -1.27 -11.24 8.97
C LEU A 137 0.20 -10.84 8.97
N TYR A 138 0.80 -10.63 7.81
CA TYR A 138 2.21 -10.23 7.67
C TYR A 138 2.38 -8.73 7.48
N LEU A 139 1.30 -7.99 7.51
CA LEU A 139 1.29 -6.54 7.38
C LEU A 139 1.56 -5.79 8.71
#